data_925dc2aa9abfcf247b65a4561614f392
#
_entry.id   925dc2aa9abfcf247b65a4561614f392
#
_cell.length_a   1.000
_cell.length_b   1.000
_cell.length_c   1.000
_cell.angle_alpha   90.00
_cell.angle_beta   90.00
_cell.angle_gamma   90.00
#
_symmetry.space_group_name_H-M   'P 1'
#
loop_
_entity.id
_entity.type
_entity.pdbx_description
1 polymer ?
#
loop_
_entity_poly.entity_id
_entity_poly.type
_entity_poly.pdbx_seq_one_letter_code
_entity_poly.pdbx_strand_id
1 'polypeptide(L)'
;MTLPTSVGMAIGSEGYVLVCPRRHAEHVTGDFSEDEYVALQRWVHRVGEALRRSVPTERLYVLSLGSQQGNRHVHWHVVAQPPGLAYREQQLGLLAKSIRGVLPFDPARNKGLAKRIRANLSVI
;
A
#
# COMPACT_ATOMS: atom_id res chain seq x y z
N MET A 1 14.03 8.47 7.95
CA MET A 1 13.93 8.27 6.47
C MET A 1 12.56 8.70 6.00
N THR A 2 12.48 9.50 4.98
CA THR A 2 11.21 9.96 4.38
C THR A 2 11.08 9.42 2.97
N LEU A 3 9.84 9.35 2.47
CA LEU A 3 9.62 8.98 1.07
C LEU A 3 10.25 10.03 0.15
N PRO A 4 10.91 9.59 -0.94
CA PRO A 4 11.40 10.54 -1.94
C PRO A 4 10.23 11.25 -2.63
N THR A 5 10.47 12.40 -3.22
CA THR A 5 9.44 13.17 -3.93
C THR A 5 8.86 12.43 -5.14
N SER A 6 9.56 11.40 -5.65
CA SER A 6 9.13 10.58 -6.77
C SER A 6 8.10 9.50 -6.38
N VAL A 7 7.86 9.28 -5.08
CA VAL A 7 6.97 8.21 -4.60
C VAL A 7 5.85 8.81 -3.74
N GLY A 8 4.63 8.43 -4.03
CA GLY A 8 3.46 8.80 -3.24
C GLY A 8 2.91 7.63 -2.44
N MET A 9 2.26 7.95 -1.33
CA MET A 9 1.60 6.98 -0.47
C MET A 9 0.20 7.50 -0.13
N ALA A 10 -0.80 6.64 -0.22
CA ALA A 10 -2.17 6.96 0.17
C ALA A 10 -2.73 5.83 1.03
N ILE A 11 -3.59 6.16 1.98
CA ILE A 11 -4.22 5.20 2.88
C ILE A 11 -5.69 5.07 2.52
N GLY A 12 -6.13 3.86 2.15
CA GLY A 12 -7.52 3.58 1.82
C GLY A 12 -8.36 3.27 3.06
N SER A 13 -7.86 2.39 3.91
CA SER A 13 -8.45 2.03 5.19
C SER A 13 -7.35 1.58 6.14
N GLU A 14 -7.70 1.28 7.40
CA GLU A 14 -6.70 0.82 8.35
C GLU A 14 -6.04 -0.46 7.86
N GLY A 15 -4.70 -0.44 7.77
CA GLY A 15 -3.92 -1.57 7.27
C GLY A 15 -3.89 -1.69 5.75
N TYR A 16 -4.48 -0.76 5.01
CA TYR A 16 -4.51 -0.78 3.54
C TYR A 16 -3.85 0.49 3.00
N VAL A 17 -2.71 0.33 2.34
CA VAL A 17 -1.90 1.44 1.82
C VAL A 17 -1.66 1.26 0.34
N LEU A 18 -1.71 2.34 -0.40
CA LEU A 18 -1.32 2.39 -1.80
C LEU A 18 0.03 3.10 -1.92
N VAL A 19 0.93 2.53 -2.70
CA VAL A 19 2.21 3.15 -3.06
C VAL A 19 2.21 3.34 -4.57
N CYS A 20 2.55 4.53 -5.02
CA CYS A 20 2.58 4.83 -6.45
C CYS A 20 3.74 5.76 -6.80
N PRO A 21 4.21 5.73 -8.05
CA PRO A 21 5.10 6.80 -8.52
C PRO A 21 4.32 8.10 -8.64
N ARG A 22 4.96 9.25 -8.39
CA ARG A 22 4.29 10.54 -8.60
C ARG A 22 4.17 10.90 -10.06
N ARG A 23 5.15 10.46 -10.86
CA ARG A 23 5.07 10.57 -12.31
C ARG A 23 3.93 9.67 -12.82
N HIS A 24 3.18 10.15 -13.81
CA HIS A 24 2.11 9.35 -14.40
C HIS A 24 2.69 8.12 -15.10
N ALA A 25 2.17 6.94 -14.76
CA ALA A 25 2.51 5.67 -15.37
C ALA A 25 1.27 4.77 -15.35
N GLU A 26 1.05 4.03 -16.41
CA GLU A 26 -0.13 3.17 -16.58
C GLU A 26 0.22 1.69 -16.59
N HIS A 27 1.41 1.34 -17.01
CA HIS A 27 1.84 -0.06 -17.16
C HIS A 27 2.82 -0.45 -16.07
N VAL A 28 2.57 -1.60 -15.43
CA VAL A 28 3.33 -2.07 -14.26
C VAL A 28 4.83 -2.22 -14.56
N THR A 29 5.17 -2.66 -15.76
CA THR A 29 6.57 -2.83 -16.16
C THR A 29 6.94 -1.92 -17.33
N GLY A 30 6.05 -1.78 -18.32
CA GLY A 30 6.36 -1.11 -19.59
C GLY A 30 6.68 0.38 -19.48
N ASP A 31 6.17 1.07 -18.45
CA ASP A 31 6.40 2.49 -18.24
C ASP A 31 7.58 2.78 -17.31
N PHE A 32 8.38 1.76 -16.98
CA PHE A 32 9.53 1.88 -16.08
C PHE A 32 10.77 1.28 -16.75
N SER A 33 11.93 1.90 -16.54
CA SER A 33 13.19 1.20 -16.72
C SER A 33 13.36 0.18 -15.60
N GLU A 34 14.24 -0.80 -15.77
CA GLU A 34 14.53 -1.77 -14.71
C GLU A 34 14.99 -1.08 -13.43
N ASP A 35 15.87 -0.08 -13.53
CA ASP A 35 16.36 0.64 -12.37
C ASP A 35 15.25 1.43 -11.66
N GLU A 36 14.37 2.07 -12.43
CA GLU A 36 13.20 2.77 -11.87
C GLU A 36 12.27 1.78 -11.15
N TYR A 37 12.02 0.63 -11.76
CA TYR A 37 11.17 -0.40 -11.18
C TYR A 37 11.76 -0.92 -9.85
N VAL A 38 13.05 -1.23 -9.84
CA VAL A 38 13.74 -1.70 -8.63
C VAL A 38 13.72 -0.63 -7.53
N ALA A 39 13.97 0.62 -7.88
CA ALA A 39 13.95 1.72 -6.92
C ALA A 39 12.56 1.88 -6.29
N LEU A 40 11.49 1.77 -7.08
CA LEU A 40 10.12 1.83 -6.57
C LEU A 40 9.81 0.64 -5.67
N GLN A 41 10.24 -0.57 -6.04
CA GLN A 41 10.03 -1.78 -5.23
C GLN A 41 10.75 -1.71 -3.88
N ARG A 42 11.88 -1.04 -3.80
CA ARG A 42 12.54 -0.78 -2.50
C ARG A 42 11.62 0.01 -1.57
N TRP A 43 10.90 0.98 -2.09
CA TRP A 43 9.95 1.77 -1.30
C TRP A 43 8.71 0.99 -0.94
N VAL A 44 8.21 0.16 -1.85
CA VAL A 44 7.12 -0.78 -1.53
C VAL A 44 7.52 -1.68 -0.36
N HIS A 45 8.72 -2.23 -0.37
CA HIS A 45 9.25 -3.04 0.73
C HIS A 45 9.30 -2.25 2.04
N ARG A 46 9.87 -1.06 2.03
CA ARG A 46 10.02 -0.22 3.22
C ARG A 46 8.67 0.21 3.79
N VAL A 47 7.74 0.60 2.94
CA VAL A 47 6.37 0.94 3.37
C VAL A 47 5.69 -0.29 3.96
N GLY A 48 5.85 -1.45 3.35
CA GLY A 48 5.31 -2.70 3.86
C GLY A 48 5.83 -3.03 5.26
N GLU A 49 7.14 -2.89 5.49
CA GLU A 49 7.72 -3.12 6.81
C GLU A 49 7.28 -2.08 7.83
N ALA A 50 7.16 -0.82 7.43
CA ALA A 50 6.65 0.22 8.32
C ALA A 50 5.17 -0.03 8.67
N LEU A 51 4.35 -0.46 7.71
CA LEU A 51 2.95 -0.81 7.96
C LEU A 51 2.84 -1.98 8.94
N ARG A 52 3.61 -3.03 8.71
CA ARG A 52 3.64 -4.21 9.57
C ARG A 52 3.96 -3.86 11.02
N ARG A 53 4.81 -2.86 11.24
CA ARG A 53 5.16 -2.36 12.58
C ARG A 53 4.12 -1.40 13.15
N SER A 54 3.25 -0.87 12.32
CA SER A 54 2.29 0.16 12.73
C SER A 54 0.93 -0.39 13.13
N VAL A 55 0.56 -1.59 12.63
CA VAL A 55 -0.72 -2.25 12.94
C VAL A 55 -0.49 -3.73 13.20
N PRO A 56 -1.36 -4.39 13.98
CA PRO A 56 -1.29 -5.83 14.17
C PRO A 56 -1.40 -6.54 12.82
N THR A 57 -0.41 -7.37 12.48
CA THR A 57 -0.29 -7.99 11.15
C THR A 57 0.06 -9.47 11.29
N GLU A 58 -0.81 -10.33 10.79
CA GLU A 58 -0.51 -11.76 10.64
C GLU A 58 0.17 -12.06 9.31
N ARG A 59 -0.30 -11.43 8.24
CA ARG A 59 0.25 -11.54 6.88
C ARG A 59 0.27 -10.18 6.22
N LEU A 60 1.25 -9.96 5.37
CA LEU A 60 1.31 -8.75 4.54
C LEU A 60 1.15 -9.16 3.07
N TYR A 61 0.26 -8.47 2.37
CA TYR A 61 0.05 -8.68 0.94
C TYR A 61 0.59 -7.51 0.16
N VAL A 62 1.30 -7.80 -0.92
CA VAL A 62 1.80 -6.79 -1.86
C VAL A 62 1.40 -7.23 -3.25
N LEU A 63 0.69 -6.38 -3.98
CA LEU A 63 0.30 -6.69 -5.34
C LEU A 63 0.05 -5.41 -6.14
N SER A 64 0.21 -5.54 -7.46
CA SER A 64 -0.23 -4.51 -8.39
C SER A 64 -0.98 -5.17 -9.54
N LEU A 65 -2.15 -4.62 -9.85
CA LEU A 65 -2.95 -5.04 -10.99
C LEU A 65 -2.80 -4.06 -12.16
N GLY A 66 -1.85 -3.14 -12.04
CA GLY A 66 -1.63 -2.09 -13.03
C GLY A 66 -2.62 -0.96 -12.85
N SER A 67 -3.17 -0.51 -13.96
CA SER A 67 -4.19 0.54 -13.99
C SER A 67 -5.50 -0.02 -14.55
N GLN A 68 -6.57 0.73 -14.35
CA GLN A 68 -7.88 0.39 -14.91
C GLN A 68 -8.50 1.63 -15.57
N GLN A 69 -9.56 1.44 -16.32
CA GLN A 69 -10.18 2.51 -17.09
C GLN A 69 -10.55 3.74 -16.24
N GLY A 70 -11.04 3.54 -15.03
CA GLY A 70 -11.41 4.62 -14.11
C GLY A 70 -10.24 5.18 -13.29
N ASN A 71 -9.11 4.49 -13.27
CA ASN A 71 -7.90 4.91 -12.57
C ASN A 71 -6.69 4.45 -13.37
N ARG A 72 -6.19 5.34 -14.22
CA ARG A 72 -5.10 5.04 -15.15
C ARG A 72 -3.71 5.19 -14.57
N HIS A 73 -3.61 5.49 -13.28
CA HIS A 73 -2.33 5.61 -12.61
C HIS A 73 -1.98 4.29 -11.92
N VAL A 74 -0.82 3.72 -12.26
CA VAL A 74 -0.36 2.47 -11.67
C VAL A 74 -0.09 2.63 -10.18
N HIS A 75 -0.47 1.63 -9.40
CA HIS A 75 -0.27 1.64 -7.96
C HIS A 75 -0.06 0.22 -7.42
N TRP A 76 0.64 0.15 -6.29
CA TRP A 76 0.84 -1.09 -5.55
C TRP A 76 0.01 -1.07 -4.28
N HIS A 77 -0.73 -2.14 -4.06
CA HIS A 77 -1.46 -2.35 -2.82
C HIS A 77 -0.52 -2.98 -1.80
N VAL A 78 -0.47 -2.41 -0.61
CA VAL A 78 0.26 -2.95 0.54
C VAL A 78 -0.76 -3.10 1.65
N VAL A 79 -1.09 -4.34 2.00
CA VAL A 79 -2.23 -4.63 2.87
C VAL A 79 -1.81 -5.52 4.02
N ALA A 80 -2.05 -5.06 5.24
CA ALA A 80 -1.81 -5.82 6.45
C ALA A 80 -3.08 -6.59 6.84
N GLN A 81 -3.00 -7.91 6.80
CA GLN A 81 -4.06 -8.77 7.30
C GLN A 81 -3.99 -8.83 8.82
N PRO A 82 -5.05 -8.46 9.55
CA PRO A 82 -5.06 -8.57 11.00
C PRO A 82 -5.11 -10.04 11.44
N PRO A 83 -4.65 -10.35 12.66
CA PRO A 83 -4.77 -11.69 13.21
C PRO A 83 -6.24 -12.13 13.38
N GLY A 84 -6.49 -13.41 13.24
CA GLY A 84 -7.80 -14.00 13.50
C GLY A 84 -8.80 -13.90 12.36
N LEU A 85 -8.39 -13.45 11.18
CA LEU A 85 -9.29 -13.37 10.03
C LEU A 85 -9.60 -14.77 9.51
N ALA A 86 -10.88 -15.04 9.24
CA ALA A 86 -11.31 -16.33 8.70
C ALA A 86 -10.68 -16.58 7.32
N TYR A 87 -10.37 -17.84 7.01
CA TYR A 87 -9.68 -18.21 5.77
C TYR A 87 -10.31 -17.60 4.51
N ARG A 88 -11.64 -17.66 4.39
CA ARG A 88 -12.36 -17.12 3.23
C ARG A 88 -12.28 -15.60 3.10
N GLU A 89 -11.93 -14.90 4.18
CA GLU A 89 -11.80 -13.44 4.22
C GLU A 89 -10.36 -12.97 4.01
N GLN A 90 -9.42 -13.89 3.84
CA GLN A 90 -8.02 -13.60 3.60
C GLN A 90 -7.77 -13.30 2.12
N GLN A 91 -6.61 -12.73 1.80
CA GLN A 91 -6.16 -12.42 0.44
C GLN A 91 -7.23 -11.61 -0.34
N LEU A 92 -7.74 -12.14 -1.44
CA LEU A 92 -8.69 -11.43 -2.28
C LEU A 92 -9.98 -11.07 -1.56
N GLY A 93 -10.39 -11.85 -0.57
CA GLY A 93 -11.54 -11.54 0.27
C GLY A 93 -11.35 -10.23 1.04
N LEU A 94 -10.18 -10.03 1.62
CA LEU A 94 -9.85 -8.79 2.32
C LEU A 94 -9.78 -7.60 1.35
N LEU A 95 -9.16 -7.79 0.19
CA LEU A 95 -9.08 -6.76 -0.83
C LEU A 95 -10.48 -6.39 -1.35
N ALA A 96 -11.34 -7.34 -1.58
CA ALA A 96 -12.71 -7.10 -2.05
C ALA A 96 -13.52 -6.28 -1.04
N LYS A 97 -13.38 -6.56 0.26
CA LYS A 97 -14.04 -5.77 1.32
C LYS A 97 -13.55 -4.32 1.32
N SER A 98 -12.26 -4.12 1.18
CA SER A 98 -11.66 -2.77 1.16
C SER A 98 -12.14 -1.96 -0.06
N ILE A 99 -12.17 -2.58 -1.24
CA ILE A 99 -12.58 -1.93 -2.50
C ILE A 99 -14.08 -1.60 -2.48
N ARG A 100 -14.91 -2.48 -1.92
CA ARG A 100 -16.36 -2.27 -1.86
C ARG A 100 -16.80 -1.28 -0.78
N GLY A 101 -15.87 -0.72 -0.02
CA GLY A 101 -16.21 0.22 1.04
C GLY A 101 -16.87 -0.43 2.25
N VAL A 102 -16.72 -1.74 2.42
CA VAL A 102 -17.26 -2.46 3.59
C VAL A 102 -16.47 -2.09 4.85
N LEU A 103 -15.19 -1.77 4.70
CA LEU A 103 -14.36 -1.29 5.81
C LEU A 103 -14.55 0.23 5.94
N PRO A 104 -14.77 0.73 7.17
CA PRO A 104 -15.03 2.15 7.35
C PRO A 104 -13.81 2.99 7.00
N PHE A 105 -14.04 4.09 6.28
CA PHE A 105 -13.04 5.12 6.04
C PHE A 105 -13.11 6.13 7.17
N ASP A 106 -12.02 6.30 7.90
CA ASP A 106 -11.90 7.26 9.00
C ASP A 106 -10.69 8.15 8.75
N PRO A 107 -10.90 9.41 8.33
CA PRO A 107 -9.80 10.33 8.03
C PRO A 107 -8.86 10.57 9.20
N ALA A 108 -9.38 10.68 10.42
CA ALA A 108 -8.57 10.91 11.62
C ALA A 108 -7.67 9.68 11.92
N ARG A 109 -8.23 8.48 11.84
CA ARG A 109 -7.50 7.23 12.03
C ARG A 109 -6.44 7.05 10.94
N ASN A 110 -6.77 7.35 9.69
CA ASN A 110 -5.84 7.24 8.57
C ASN A 110 -4.68 8.23 8.68
N LYS A 111 -4.96 9.45 9.16
CA LYS A 111 -3.91 10.43 9.43
C LYS A 111 -2.95 9.95 10.52
N GLY A 112 -3.49 9.36 11.59
CA GLY A 112 -2.71 8.76 12.67
C GLY A 112 -1.85 7.60 12.17
N LEU A 113 -2.41 6.73 11.32
CA LEU A 113 -1.69 5.62 10.73
C LEU A 113 -0.56 6.11 9.81
N ALA A 114 -0.82 7.11 8.97
CA ALA A 114 0.21 7.70 8.11
C ALA A 114 1.39 8.24 8.94
N LYS A 115 1.09 8.89 10.07
CA LYS A 115 2.12 9.38 10.98
C LYS A 115 2.95 8.24 11.57
N ARG A 116 2.30 7.15 12.00
CA ARG A 116 3.02 5.98 12.54
C ARG A 116 3.88 5.29 11.48
N ILE A 117 3.37 5.18 10.25
CA ILE A 117 4.14 4.61 9.14
C ILE A 117 5.39 5.44 8.88
N ARG A 118 5.28 6.76 8.81
CA ARG A 118 6.42 7.64 8.60
C ARG A 118 7.45 7.53 9.73
N ALA A 119 6.99 7.43 10.97
CA ALA A 119 7.89 7.23 12.11
C ALA A 119 8.63 5.90 12.00
N ASN A 120 7.93 4.83 11.61
CA ASN A 120 8.53 3.50 11.45
C ASN A 120 9.47 3.42 10.23
N LEU A 121 9.26 4.22 9.20
CA LEU A 121 10.19 4.32 8.08
C LEU A 121 11.57 4.80 8.52
N SER A 122 11.64 5.60 9.57
CA SER A 122 12.90 6.15 10.07
C SER A 122 13.81 5.11 10.71
N VAL A 123 13.30 3.90 11.04
CA VAL A 123 14.05 2.83 11.71
C VAL A 123 14.26 1.59 10.84
N ILE A 124 13.93 1.68 9.58
CA ILE A 124 14.06 0.56 8.63
C ILE A 124 15.33 0.64 7.79
#